data_52fb3cd097e669f870326e475cf36324
#
_entry.id   52fb3cd097e669f870326e475cf36324
#
_cell.length_a   1.000
_cell.length_b   1.000
_cell.length_c   1.000
_cell.angle_alpha   90.00
_cell.angle_beta   90.00
_cell.angle_gamma   90.00
#
_symmetry.space_group_name_H-M   'P 1'
#
loop_
_entity.id
_entity.type
_entity.pdbx_description
1 polymer ?
#
loop_
_entity_poly.entity_id
_entity_poly.type
_entity_poly.pdbx_seq_one_letter_code
_entity_poly.pdbx_strand_id
1 'polypeptide(L)'
;MDLNNSTQKINTPLDFVKLKGKIINNEISYSTFKENLKVNYKKVYFLVFLPFMFLFLSISLGYFLEVNFATNILSNVIITIFISSLIGLIFHNMQNIMHAAAHYGLHKDKVKNDRIANLTAGLFTACEIKQGRKILKDQPISPT
;
A
#
# COMPACT_ATOMS: atom_id res chain seq x y z
N MET A 1 -2.62 14.67 -44.11
CA MET A 1 -1.99 13.49 -43.47
C MET A 1 -2.67 13.29 -42.13
N ASP A 2 -3.79 12.54 -42.17
CA ASP A 2 -4.68 12.40 -41.02
C ASP A 2 -4.14 11.32 -40.08
N LEU A 3 -3.62 11.73 -38.93
CA LEU A 3 -3.33 10.84 -37.84
C LEU A 3 -4.63 10.49 -37.10
N ASN A 4 -5.35 9.52 -37.66
CA ASN A 4 -6.46 8.87 -36.98
C ASN A 4 -5.96 8.14 -35.77
N ASN A 5 -5.95 8.82 -34.61
CA ASN A 5 -5.68 8.26 -33.31
C ASN A 5 -6.89 7.41 -32.90
N SER A 6 -6.96 6.19 -33.41
CA SER A 6 -7.94 5.19 -32.99
C SER A 6 -7.58 4.77 -31.55
N THR A 7 -8.24 5.39 -30.58
CA THR A 7 -8.29 4.93 -29.20
C THR A 7 -9.01 3.57 -29.16
N GLN A 8 -8.29 2.50 -29.43
CA GLN A 8 -8.78 1.15 -29.20
C GLN A 8 -8.97 0.96 -27.69
N LYS A 9 -10.22 1.05 -27.23
CA LYS A 9 -10.63 0.60 -25.91
C LYS A 9 -10.41 -0.91 -25.82
N ILE A 10 -9.33 -1.33 -25.20
CA ILE A 10 -9.02 -2.74 -24.98
C ILE A 10 -9.96 -3.27 -23.90
N ASN A 11 -10.99 -4.02 -24.28
CA ASN A 11 -12.05 -4.52 -23.39
C ASN A 11 -11.72 -5.84 -22.67
N THR A 12 -10.54 -6.42 -22.87
CA THR A 12 -10.11 -7.66 -22.21
C THR A 12 -9.07 -7.38 -21.15
N PRO A 13 -9.04 -8.11 -20.03
CA PRO A 13 -7.94 -8.02 -19.07
C PRO A 13 -6.66 -8.50 -19.78
N LEU A 14 -5.90 -7.52 -20.29
CA LEU A 14 -4.65 -7.82 -20.98
C LEU A 14 -3.65 -8.36 -19.96
N ASP A 15 -3.07 -9.49 -20.33
CA ASP A 15 -1.94 -10.07 -19.65
C ASP A 15 -0.83 -9.03 -19.50
N PHE A 16 -0.41 -8.77 -18.27
CA PHE A 16 0.59 -7.75 -17.93
C PHE A 16 1.89 -7.90 -18.74
N VAL A 17 2.26 -9.13 -19.08
CA VAL A 17 3.45 -9.46 -19.87
C VAL A 17 3.31 -8.94 -21.30
N LYS A 18 2.13 -9.12 -21.94
CA LYS A 18 1.85 -8.60 -23.28
C LYS A 18 1.82 -7.08 -23.33
N LEU A 19 1.28 -6.45 -22.29
CA LEU A 19 1.26 -4.98 -22.16
C LEU A 19 2.66 -4.41 -22.01
N LYS A 20 3.52 -5.04 -21.22
CA LYS A 20 4.92 -4.64 -21.04
C LYS A 20 5.68 -4.74 -22.38
N GLY A 21 5.46 -5.81 -23.15
CA GLY A 21 6.05 -5.97 -24.49
C GLY A 21 5.65 -4.84 -25.44
N LYS A 22 4.38 -4.43 -25.45
CA LYS A 22 3.88 -3.34 -26.29
C LYS A 22 4.46 -1.96 -25.94
N ILE A 23 4.74 -1.71 -24.66
CA ILE A 23 5.42 -0.47 -24.22
C ILE A 23 6.87 -0.48 -24.70
N ILE A 24 7.58 -1.60 -24.56
CA ILE A 24 8.99 -1.74 -24.98
C ILE A 24 9.13 -1.53 -26.50
N ASN A 25 8.12 -1.97 -27.27
CA ASN A 25 8.10 -1.82 -28.73
C ASN A 25 7.55 -0.46 -29.21
N ASN A 26 7.33 0.51 -28.30
CA ASN A 26 6.73 1.82 -28.59
C ASN A 26 5.34 1.77 -29.27
N GLU A 27 4.63 0.64 -29.20
CA GLU A 27 3.27 0.49 -29.75
C GLU A 27 2.21 1.22 -28.92
N ILE A 28 2.48 1.40 -27.61
CA ILE A 28 1.58 2.09 -26.68
C ILE A 28 2.39 3.06 -25.83
N SER A 29 1.95 4.30 -25.74
CA SER A 29 2.58 5.26 -24.85
C SER A 29 2.34 4.87 -23.39
N TYR A 30 3.28 5.18 -22.50
CA TYR A 30 3.17 4.91 -21.05
C TYR A 30 1.92 5.57 -20.43
N SER A 31 1.49 6.74 -20.91
CA SER A 31 0.27 7.40 -20.48
C SER A 31 -0.98 6.58 -20.81
N THR A 32 -1.08 6.07 -22.03
CA THR A 32 -2.18 5.21 -22.49
C THR A 32 -2.22 3.89 -21.72
N PHE A 33 -1.05 3.31 -21.42
CA PHE A 33 -0.94 2.14 -20.56
C PHE A 33 -1.51 2.40 -19.16
N LYS A 34 -1.11 3.52 -18.54
CA LYS A 34 -1.57 3.90 -17.20
C LYS A 34 -3.08 4.17 -17.15
N GLU A 35 -3.65 4.75 -18.19
CA GLU A 35 -5.09 4.99 -18.30
C GLU A 35 -5.90 3.69 -18.43
N ASN A 36 -5.35 2.69 -19.11
CA ASN A 36 -5.98 1.40 -19.32
C ASN A 36 -5.84 0.44 -18.13
N LEU A 37 -4.96 0.73 -17.15
CA LEU A 37 -4.86 -0.04 -15.92
C LEU A 37 -6.14 0.11 -15.09
N LYS A 38 -7.00 -0.90 -15.13
CA LYS A 38 -8.19 -0.98 -14.27
C LYS A 38 -7.77 -1.36 -12.86
N VAL A 39 -7.69 -0.36 -11.98
CA VAL A 39 -7.42 -0.61 -10.55
C VAL A 39 -8.63 -1.26 -9.90
N ASN A 40 -8.45 -2.42 -9.31
CA ASN A 40 -9.49 -3.06 -8.50
C ASN A 40 -9.53 -2.45 -7.10
N TYR A 41 -10.34 -1.40 -6.93
CA TYR A 41 -10.44 -0.69 -5.65
C TYR A 41 -10.93 -1.57 -4.49
N LYS A 42 -11.75 -2.59 -4.75
CA LYS A 42 -12.16 -3.54 -3.69
C LYS A 42 -10.95 -4.26 -3.11
N LYS A 43 -10.03 -4.71 -3.97
CA LYS A 43 -8.78 -5.35 -3.53
C LYS A 43 -7.87 -4.37 -2.79
N VAL A 44 -7.76 -3.13 -3.28
CA VAL A 44 -6.95 -2.08 -2.63
C VAL A 44 -7.49 -1.79 -1.23
N TYR A 45 -8.79 -1.58 -1.08
CA TYR A 45 -9.40 -1.30 0.23
C TYR A 45 -9.28 -2.49 1.18
N PHE A 46 -9.44 -3.70 0.69
CA PHE A 46 -9.19 -4.90 1.49
C PHE A 46 -7.75 -4.93 2.01
N LEU A 47 -6.75 -4.69 1.15
CA LEU A 47 -5.34 -4.66 1.54
C LEU A 47 -5.02 -3.52 2.53
N VAL A 48 -5.68 -2.37 2.39
CA VAL A 48 -5.54 -1.25 3.34
C VAL A 48 -6.14 -1.60 4.70
N PHE A 49 -7.24 -2.36 4.74
CA PHE A 49 -7.93 -2.73 5.98
C PHE A 49 -7.29 -3.93 6.70
N LEU A 50 -6.60 -4.77 5.96
CA LEU A 50 -5.99 -6.00 6.46
C LEU A 50 -5.03 -5.80 7.65
N PRO A 51 -4.13 -4.81 7.67
CA PRO A 51 -3.26 -4.53 8.83
C PRO A 51 -4.04 -4.22 10.12
N PHE A 52 -5.20 -3.57 10.02
CA PHE A 52 -6.04 -3.29 11.20
C PHE A 52 -6.63 -4.56 11.79
N MET A 53 -7.08 -5.48 10.94
CA MET A 53 -7.54 -6.80 11.39
C MET A 53 -6.43 -7.56 12.10
N PHE A 54 -5.22 -7.56 11.53
CA PHE A 54 -4.07 -8.21 12.16
C PHE A 54 -3.65 -7.53 13.45
N LEU A 55 -3.73 -6.19 13.53
CA LEU A 55 -3.45 -5.46 14.77
C LEU A 55 -4.42 -5.87 15.88
N PHE A 56 -5.72 -5.90 15.58
CA PHE A 56 -6.73 -6.34 16.53
C PHE A 56 -6.52 -7.79 16.99
N LEU A 57 -6.22 -8.69 16.05
CA LEU A 57 -5.93 -10.09 16.35
C LEU A 57 -4.67 -10.23 17.21
N SER A 58 -3.62 -9.46 16.92
CA SER A 58 -2.36 -9.50 17.70
C SER A 58 -2.57 -9.01 19.13
N ILE A 59 -3.35 -7.94 19.34
CA ILE A 59 -3.69 -7.43 20.66
C ILE A 59 -4.52 -8.47 21.42
N SER A 60 -5.54 -9.06 20.77
CA SER A 60 -6.39 -10.09 21.39
C SER A 60 -5.59 -11.35 21.74
N LEU A 61 -4.68 -11.77 20.87
CA LEU A 61 -3.78 -12.89 21.12
C LEU A 61 -2.83 -12.58 22.28
N GLY A 62 -2.27 -11.37 22.33
CA GLY A 62 -1.40 -10.93 23.43
C GLY A 62 -2.10 -11.01 24.78
N TYR A 63 -3.32 -10.45 24.84
CA TYR A 63 -4.14 -10.54 26.06
C TYR A 63 -4.45 -11.99 26.46
N PHE A 64 -4.82 -12.82 25.48
CA PHE A 64 -5.10 -14.25 25.75
C PHE A 64 -3.87 -14.98 26.28
N LEU A 65 -2.69 -14.77 25.68
CA LEU A 65 -1.44 -15.39 26.10
C LEU A 65 -1.03 -14.90 27.49
N GLU A 66 -1.17 -13.61 27.76
CA GLU A 66 -0.85 -13.03 29.07
C GLU A 66 -1.70 -13.64 30.17
N VAL A 67 -3.01 -13.70 29.99
CA VAL A 67 -3.93 -14.23 31.01
C VAL A 67 -3.74 -15.72 31.27
N ASN A 68 -3.42 -16.51 30.23
CA ASN A 68 -3.41 -17.97 30.37
C ASN A 68 -2.00 -18.57 30.57
N PHE A 69 -0.93 -17.89 30.14
CA PHE A 69 0.42 -18.45 30.08
C PHE A 69 1.49 -17.62 30.79
N ALA A 70 1.18 -16.40 31.20
CA ALA A 70 2.14 -15.54 31.90
C ALA A 70 2.25 -15.91 33.39
N THR A 71 2.81 -17.07 33.68
CA THR A 71 2.93 -17.61 35.05
C THR A 71 4.15 -17.08 35.82
N ASN A 72 5.14 -16.54 35.10
CA ASN A 72 6.37 -16.00 35.67
C ASN A 72 6.97 -14.90 34.77
N ILE A 73 8.01 -14.22 35.28
CA ILE A 73 8.65 -13.10 34.57
C ILE A 73 9.20 -13.53 33.19
N LEU A 74 9.78 -14.72 33.09
CA LEU A 74 10.36 -15.20 31.84
C LEU A 74 9.30 -15.40 30.76
N SER A 75 8.16 -16.04 31.10
CA SER A 75 7.05 -16.22 30.16
C SER A 75 6.46 -14.88 29.72
N ASN A 76 6.30 -13.92 30.62
CA ASN A 76 5.88 -12.56 30.29
C ASN A 76 6.80 -11.87 29.28
N VAL A 77 8.11 -11.93 29.49
CA VAL A 77 9.09 -11.33 28.58
C VAL A 77 9.01 -11.98 27.20
N ILE A 78 8.90 -13.30 27.11
CA ILE A 78 8.78 -14.01 25.82
C ILE A 78 7.51 -13.60 25.08
N ILE A 79 6.36 -13.58 25.77
CA ILE A 79 5.07 -13.16 25.18
C ILE A 79 5.16 -11.71 24.68
N THR A 80 5.71 -10.82 25.50
CA THR A 80 5.88 -9.41 25.13
C THR A 80 6.74 -9.23 23.88
N ILE A 81 7.90 -9.91 23.80
CA ILE A 81 8.77 -9.86 22.62
C ILE A 81 8.04 -10.38 21.37
N PHE A 82 7.34 -11.51 21.51
CA PHE A 82 6.61 -12.11 20.42
C PHE A 82 5.51 -11.18 19.87
N ILE A 83 4.66 -10.66 20.75
CA ILE A 83 3.55 -9.76 20.36
C ILE A 83 4.08 -8.43 19.81
N SER A 84 5.14 -7.86 20.43
CA SER A 84 5.76 -6.63 19.92
C SER A 84 6.35 -6.82 18.52
N SER A 85 6.93 -7.98 18.23
CA SER A 85 7.43 -8.30 16.89
C SER A 85 6.32 -8.38 15.87
N LEU A 86 5.18 -9.00 16.19
CA LEU A 86 4.00 -9.03 15.31
C LEU A 86 3.46 -7.62 15.03
N ILE A 87 3.33 -6.80 16.06
CA ILE A 87 2.88 -5.41 15.94
C ILE A 87 3.86 -4.61 15.08
N GLY A 88 5.17 -4.79 15.26
CA GLY A 88 6.20 -4.15 14.44
C GLY A 88 6.08 -4.46 12.95
N LEU A 89 5.81 -5.72 12.59
CA LEU A 89 5.56 -6.14 11.21
C LEU A 89 4.30 -5.48 10.63
N ILE A 90 3.26 -5.30 11.44
CA ILE A 90 2.02 -4.63 11.03
C ILE A 90 2.30 -3.14 10.75
N PHE A 91 3.05 -2.46 11.61
CA PHE A 91 3.46 -1.07 11.40
C PHE A 91 4.31 -0.90 10.14
N HIS A 92 5.22 -1.83 9.86
CA HIS A 92 5.98 -1.82 8.62
C HIS A 92 5.05 -1.90 7.39
N ASN A 93 4.02 -2.76 7.42
CA ASN A 93 3.01 -2.81 6.36
C ASN A 93 2.24 -1.49 6.20
N MET A 94 1.91 -0.80 7.29
CA MET A 94 1.27 0.52 7.24
C MET A 94 2.16 1.58 6.57
N GLN A 95 3.47 1.54 6.78
CA GLN A 95 4.42 2.41 6.07
C GLN A 95 4.40 2.15 4.55
N ASN A 96 4.31 0.89 4.12
CA ASN A 96 4.17 0.55 2.70
C ASN A 96 2.88 1.10 2.09
N ILE A 97 1.77 1.10 2.85
CA ILE A 97 0.51 1.72 2.42
C ILE A 97 0.69 3.24 2.26
N MET A 98 1.38 3.91 3.19
CA MET A 98 1.70 5.33 3.07
C MET A 98 2.56 5.63 1.84
N HIS A 99 3.57 4.79 1.58
CA HIS A 99 4.39 4.93 0.39
C HIS A 99 3.56 4.77 -0.90
N ALA A 100 2.71 3.76 -0.98
CA ALA A 100 1.80 3.58 -2.11
C ALA A 100 0.84 4.78 -2.28
N ALA A 101 0.33 5.34 -1.17
CA ALA A 101 -0.52 6.52 -1.17
C ALA A 101 0.20 7.77 -1.67
N ALA A 102 1.50 7.91 -1.39
CA ALA A 102 2.32 9.01 -1.88
C ALA A 102 2.36 9.06 -3.42
N HIS A 103 2.31 7.91 -4.06
CA HIS A 103 2.21 7.75 -5.52
C HIS A 103 0.76 7.68 -6.04
N TYR A 104 -0.23 8.06 -5.24
CA TYR A 104 -1.66 7.97 -5.58
C TYR A 104 -2.13 6.54 -5.92
N GLY A 105 -1.51 5.52 -5.32
CA GLY A 105 -1.82 4.11 -5.56
C GLY A 105 -3.11 3.62 -4.91
N LEU A 106 -3.67 4.34 -3.92
CA LEU A 106 -4.87 3.89 -3.21
C LEU A 106 -6.17 4.29 -3.94
N HIS A 107 -6.18 5.45 -4.63
CA HIS A 107 -7.35 5.91 -5.36
C HIS A 107 -6.96 6.86 -6.50
N LYS A 108 -7.74 6.86 -7.63
CA LYS A 108 -7.53 7.77 -8.78
C LYS A 108 -7.74 9.24 -8.39
N ASP A 109 -8.76 9.51 -7.58
CA ASP A 109 -9.02 10.83 -7.04
C ASP A 109 -8.00 11.13 -5.95
N LYS A 110 -7.24 12.20 -6.14
CA LYS A 110 -6.15 12.61 -5.22
C LYS A 110 -6.67 12.92 -3.81
N VAL A 111 -7.83 13.58 -3.70
CA VAL A 111 -8.43 13.94 -2.42
C VAL A 111 -8.86 12.70 -1.65
N LYS A 112 -9.50 11.75 -2.34
CA LYS A 112 -9.90 10.47 -1.74
C LYS A 112 -8.69 9.62 -1.35
N ASN A 113 -7.65 9.57 -2.20
CA ASN A 113 -6.39 8.90 -1.88
C ASN A 113 -5.78 9.44 -0.59
N ASP A 114 -5.68 10.76 -0.45
CA ASP A 114 -5.08 11.41 0.71
C ASP A 114 -5.91 11.20 1.97
N ARG A 115 -7.24 11.27 1.84
CA ARG A 115 -8.14 11.02 2.96
C ARG A 115 -8.03 9.57 3.46
N ILE A 116 -8.02 8.58 2.54
CA ILE A 116 -7.84 7.17 2.90
C ILE A 116 -6.49 6.98 3.58
N ALA A 117 -5.40 7.51 3.01
CA ALA A 117 -4.07 7.39 3.57
C ALA A 117 -3.98 7.96 5.00
N ASN A 118 -4.48 9.18 5.20
CA ASN A 118 -4.41 9.85 6.51
C ASN A 118 -5.28 9.16 7.57
N LEU A 119 -6.48 8.68 7.21
CA LEU A 119 -7.39 7.99 8.13
C LEU A 119 -6.92 6.56 8.47
N THR A 120 -6.09 5.97 7.65
CA THR A 120 -5.57 4.62 7.87
C THR A 120 -4.13 4.67 8.37
N ALA A 121 -3.18 4.54 7.47
CA ALA A 121 -1.76 4.45 7.81
C ALA A 121 -1.22 5.75 8.45
N GLY A 122 -1.69 6.93 8.04
CA GLY A 122 -1.26 8.22 8.58
C GLY A 122 -1.53 8.38 10.07
N LEU A 123 -2.66 7.87 10.55
CA LEU A 123 -3.03 7.93 11.96
C LEU A 123 -2.06 7.11 12.84
N PHE A 124 -1.55 5.99 12.33
CA PHE A 124 -0.61 5.12 13.06
C PHE A 124 0.84 5.51 12.89
N THR A 125 1.19 6.12 11.75
CA THR A 125 2.57 6.58 11.51
C THR A 125 2.81 8.01 12.00
N ALA A 126 1.76 8.69 12.51
CA ALA A 126 1.76 10.10 12.90
C ALA A 126 2.32 11.02 11.77
N CYS A 127 2.11 10.64 10.51
CA CYS A 127 2.63 11.34 9.36
C CYS A 127 1.50 11.67 8.37
N GLU A 128 1.38 12.94 8.00
CA GLU A 128 0.48 13.35 6.93
C GLU A 128 1.04 12.96 5.57
N ILE A 129 0.20 12.43 4.67
CA ILE A 129 0.63 12.02 3.33
C ILE A 129 1.27 13.17 2.53
N LYS A 130 0.84 14.41 2.77
CA LYS A 130 1.43 15.60 2.14
C LYS A 130 2.89 15.81 2.55
N GLN A 131 3.22 15.59 3.83
CA GLN A 131 4.58 15.64 4.35
C GLN A 131 5.44 14.52 3.76
N GLY A 132 4.90 13.29 3.72
CA GLY A 132 5.56 12.14 3.09
C GLY A 132 5.94 12.39 1.63
N ARG A 133 5.04 13.03 0.84
CA ARG A 133 5.34 13.42 -0.54
C ARG A 133 6.43 14.47 -0.67
N LYS A 134 6.51 15.42 0.26
CA LYS A 134 7.57 16.43 0.26
C LYS A 134 8.93 15.75 0.46
N ILE A 135 9.03 14.88 1.45
CA ILE A 135 10.25 14.12 1.73
C ILE A 135 10.70 13.30 0.52
N LEU A 136 9.76 12.63 -0.18
CA LEU A 136 10.08 11.84 -1.39
C LEU A 136 10.55 12.70 -2.56
N LYS A 137 10.07 13.95 -2.68
CA LYS A 137 10.52 14.87 -3.73
C LYS A 137 11.90 15.47 -3.45
N ASP A 138 12.21 15.66 -2.17
CA ASP A 138 13.45 16.27 -1.73
C ASP A 138 14.59 15.24 -1.61
N GLN A 139 14.32 13.93 -1.81
CA GLN A 139 15.37 12.92 -1.90
C GLN A 139 16.15 13.09 -3.22
N PRO A 140 17.47 13.31 -3.15
CA PRO A 140 18.29 13.36 -4.36
C PRO A 140 18.18 11.99 -5.07
N ILE A 141 17.82 12.03 -6.36
CA ILE A 141 17.86 10.84 -7.21
C ILE A 141 19.33 10.42 -7.25
N SER A 142 19.69 9.35 -6.52
CA SER A 142 21.05 8.81 -6.63
C SER A 142 21.25 8.37 -8.09
N PRO A 143 22.25 8.90 -8.79
CA PRO A 143 22.55 8.45 -10.15
C PRO A 143 22.96 6.97 -10.06
N THR A 144 22.15 6.11 -10.66
CA THR A 144 22.52 4.72 -10.96
C THR A 144 23.48 4.65 -12.11
#